data_a5ed4d4008961d25bbb78a102fc91d10
#
_entry.id   a5ed4d4008961d25bbb78a102fc91d10
#
_cell.length_a   1.000
_cell.length_b   1.000
_cell.length_c   1.000
_cell.angle_alpha   90.00
_cell.angle_beta   90.00
_cell.angle_gamma   90.00
#
_symmetry.space_group_name_H-M   'P 1'
#
loop_
_entity.id
_entity.type
_entity.pdbx_description
1 polymer ?
#
loop_
_entity_poly.entity_id
_entity_poly.type
_entity_poly.pdbx_seq_one_letter_code
_entity_poly.pdbx_strand_id
1 'polypeptide(L)'
;VKANLQYVGASSDAPALKAAGGNADDGTLRFGISTWANWDVVSYENTFTVEIDTDGNNRADYKLVTDRAKGLDYPLVRLYGYKNGSLVELAYYPLNGAWGDVDTNMMDTNTLVMGAPLKDLGLTSANNPDIQYRVSATTQYEWGNVSETGWIKYRPFSPKLWFSGDSSAVPGLFPDAPGSSLTAHRSADALPALGESGTPAKALLLHLHNGTGDLSGTNGATGDRAEVLNVKEHQDEYTTPSRFSDVKSGDQFYTEISWLAQRRITTGYPDGTYRPLESVERGAMAAFIYRYTDKVANQAGR
;
A
#
# COMPACT_ATOMS: atom_id res chain seq x y z
N VAL A 1 11.34 -4.77 -23.10
CA VAL A 1 9.97 -4.92 -23.57
C VAL A 1 9.05 -4.11 -22.66
N LYS A 2 8.17 -3.27 -23.24
CA LYS A 2 7.29 -2.35 -22.49
C LYS A 2 6.32 -3.06 -21.51
N ALA A 3 6.02 -4.32 -21.71
CA ALA A 3 5.09 -5.09 -20.89
C ALA A 3 5.76 -5.96 -19.80
N ASN A 4 7.07 -5.90 -19.61
CA ASN A 4 7.73 -6.67 -18.55
C ASN A 4 7.30 -6.19 -17.17
N LEU A 5 6.71 -7.09 -16.39
CA LEU A 5 6.28 -6.82 -15.01
C LEU A 5 7.48 -6.49 -14.14
N GLN A 6 7.37 -5.40 -13.38
CA GLN A 6 8.34 -4.99 -12.37
C GLN A 6 7.85 -5.38 -10.98
N TYR A 7 6.66 -4.90 -10.62
CA TYR A 7 6.01 -5.21 -9.34
C TYR A 7 4.54 -5.53 -9.55
N VAL A 8 4.02 -6.42 -8.71
CA VAL A 8 2.59 -6.68 -8.58
C VAL A 8 2.22 -6.76 -7.11
N GLY A 9 1.00 -6.35 -6.78
CA GLY A 9 0.46 -6.44 -5.43
C GLY A 9 -1.06 -6.50 -5.43
N ALA A 10 -1.63 -6.94 -4.32
CA ALA A 10 -3.07 -6.93 -4.11
C ALA A 10 -3.43 -6.11 -2.88
N SER A 11 -4.57 -5.47 -2.92
CA SER A 11 -5.18 -4.77 -1.78
C SER A 11 -6.69 -4.97 -1.76
N SER A 12 -7.28 -4.86 -0.57
CA SER A 12 -8.73 -4.86 -0.38
C SER A 12 -9.09 -3.77 0.61
N ASP A 13 -10.17 -3.05 0.33
CA ASP A 13 -10.73 -2.05 1.25
C ASP A 13 -11.76 -2.64 2.24
N ALA A 14 -12.05 -3.95 2.15
CA ALA A 14 -12.95 -4.63 3.07
C ALA A 14 -12.61 -4.45 4.56
N PRO A 15 -11.33 -4.53 5.01
CA PRO A 15 -10.98 -4.25 6.39
C PRO A 15 -11.25 -2.79 6.80
N ALA A 16 -10.98 -1.83 5.93
CA ALA A 16 -11.22 -0.41 6.18
C ALA A 16 -12.72 -0.12 6.28
N LEU A 17 -13.54 -0.68 5.39
CA LEU A 17 -15.01 -0.59 5.45
C LEU A 17 -15.54 -1.15 6.78
N LYS A 18 -15.08 -2.33 7.18
CA LYS A 18 -15.45 -2.95 8.46
C LYS A 18 -15.04 -2.08 9.65
N ALA A 19 -13.84 -1.53 9.64
CA ALA A 19 -13.35 -0.64 10.70
C ALA A 19 -14.17 0.66 10.81
N ALA A 20 -14.70 1.15 9.68
CA ALA A 20 -15.60 2.30 9.62
C ALA A 20 -17.07 1.97 9.96
N GLY A 21 -17.37 0.72 10.35
CA GLY A 21 -18.75 0.27 10.67
C GLY A 21 -19.60 -0.11 9.45
N GLY A 22 -19.00 -0.20 8.27
CA GLY A 22 -19.65 -0.64 7.04
C GLY A 22 -19.62 -2.16 6.85
N ASN A 23 -20.17 -2.61 5.73
CA ASN A 23 -20.18 -4.03 5.37
C ASN A 23 -18.90 -4.36 4.56
N ALA A 24 -18.09 -5.28 5.08
CA ALA A 24 -16.88 -5.74 4.42
C ALA A 24 -17.15 -6.38 3.04
N ASP A 25 -18.31 -6.96 2.83
CA ASP A 25 -18.69 -7.62 1.56
C ASP A 25 -18.92 -6.63 0.42
N ASP A 26 -19.12 -5.33 0.73
CA ASP A 26 -19.20 -4.26 -0.26
C ASP A 26 -17.83 -3.78 -0.73
N GLY A 27 -16.76 -4.38 -0.21
CA GLY A 27 -15.39 -4.05 -0.57
C GLY A 27 -15.02 -4.42 -2.00
N THR A 28 -13.90 -3.87 -2.43
CA THR A 28 -13.28 -4.09 -3.74
C THR A 28 -11.92 -4.72 -3.57
N LEU A 29 -11.65 -5.77 -4.33
CA LEU A 29 -10.31 -6.34 -4.49
C LEU A 29 -9.61 -5.63 -5.64
N ARG A 30 -8.41 -5.11 -5.39
CA ARG A 30 -7.59 -4.37 -6.35
C ARG A 30 -6.25 -5.02 -6.53
N PHE A 31 -5.74 -4.95 -7.75
CA PHE A 31 -4.43 -5.44 -8.14
C PHE A 31 -3.63 -4.30 -8.73
N GLY A 32 -2.55 -3.94 -8.07
CA GLY A 32 -1.60 -2.95 -8.55
C GLY A 32 -0.51 -3.61 -9.38
N ILE A 33 -0.22 -3.03 -10.52
CA ILE A 33 0.76 -3.54 -11.50
C ILE A 33 1.67 -2.42 -11.91
N SER A 34 2.98 -2.69 -11.95
CA SER A 34 3.95 -1.82 -12.62
C SER A 34 4.82 -2.63 -13.57
N THR A 35 5.30 -1.95 -14.62
CA THR A 35 6.25 -2.50 -15.59
C THR A 35 7.58 -1.74 -15.58
N TRP A 36 8.62 -2.36 -16.10
CA TRP A 36 9.95 -1.75 -16.19
C TRP A 36 10.01 -0.57 -17.14
N ALA A 37 9.13 -0.49 -18.12
CA ALA A 37 9.11 0.59 -19.08
C ALA A 37 7.68 1.13 -19.29
N ASN A 38 7.58 2.38 -19.72
CA ASN A 38 6.31 3.00 -20.07
C ASN A 38 5.66 2.34 -21.29
N TRP A 39 4.35 2.31 -21.28
CA TRP A 39 3.52 2.09 -22.46
C TRP A 39 2.87 3.41 -22.89
N ASP A 40 2.66 3.57 -24.17
CA ASP A 40 2.00 4.77 -24.68
C ASP A 40 0.49 4.72 -24.39
N VAL A 41 -0.12 3.57 -24.61
CA VAL A 41 -1.56 3.35 -24.36
C VAL A 41 -1.82 1.91 -23.89
N VAL A 42 -2.43 1.77 -22.70
CA VAL A 42 -2.87 0.47 -22.21
C VAL A 42 -4.03 -0.10 -23.05
N SER A 43 -4.12 -1.42 -23.12
CA SER A 43 -5.16 -2.15 -23.89
C SER A 43 -5.12 -1.98 -25.41
N TYR A 44 -4.11 -1.34 -25.94
CA TYR A 44 -3.82 -1.31 -27.37
C TYR A 44 -2.50 -2.01 -27.67
N GLU A 45 -1.42 -1.56 -27.06
CA GLU A 45 -0.11 -2.20 -27.22
C GLU A 45 0.07 -3.38 -26.26
N ASN A 46 -0.39 -3.22 -25.04
CA ASN A 46 -0.18 -4.16 -23.95
C ASN A 46 -1.52 -4.51 -23.30
N THR A 47 -1.72 -5.79 -23.02
CA THR A 47 -2.86 -6.29 -22.27
C THR A 47 -2.37 -6.93 -20.99
N PHE A 48 -2.97 -6.54 -19.87
CA PHE A 48 -2.71 -7.11 -18.55
C PHE A 48 -3.88 -8.00 -18.15
N THR A 49 -3.56 -9.17 -17.63
CA THR A 49 -4.54 -10.13 -17.16
C THR A 49 -4.21 -10.51 -15.71
N VAL A 50 -5.21 -10.45 -14.85
CA VAL A 50 -5.16 -11.03 -13.49
C VAL A 50 -6.07 -12.25 -13.47
N GLU A 51 -5.52 -13.41 -13.24
CA GLU A 51 -6.26 -14.63 -12.99
C GLU A 51 -6.45 -14.81 -11.49
N ILE A 52 -7.66 -15.15 -11.06
CA ILE A 52 -8.04 -15.29 -9.66
C ILE A 52 -8.59 -16.70 -9.45
N ASP A 53 -7.99 -17.41 -8.52
CA ASP A 53 -8.39 -18.72 -8.02
C ASP A 53 -8.96 -18.52 -6.61
N THR A 54 -10.24 -18.77 -6.45
CA THR A 54 -11.00 -18.49 -5.21
C THR A 54 -11.13 -19.70 -4.29
N ASP A 55 -10.78 -20.91 -4.79
CA ASP A 55 -10.89 -22.16 -4.03
C ASP A 55 -9.52 -22.87 -3.80
N GLY A 56 -8.43 -22.30 -4.32
CA GLY A 56 -7.07 -22.79 -4.09
C GLY A 56 -6.69 -24.03 -4.91
N ASN A 57 -7.41 -24.31 -6.00
CA ASN A 57 -7.16 -25.51 -6.84
C ASN A 57 -6.11 -25.28 -7.94
N ASN A 58 -5.46 -24.11 -7.98
CA ASN A 58 -4.52 -23.65 -8.99
C ASN A 58 -5.09 -23.53 -10.41
N ARG A 59 -6.38 -23.26 -10.51
CA ARG A 59 -7.08 -22.90 -11.73
C ARG A 59 -7.84 -21.62 -11.51
N ALA A 60 -7.84 -20.76 -12.52
CA ALA A 60 -8.58 -19.51 -12.45
C ALA A 60 -10.08 -19.77 -12.49
N ASP A 61 -10.82 -19.20 -11.53
CA ASP A 61 -12.28 -19.09 -11.55
C ASP A 61 -12.71 -17.81 -12.27
N TYR A 62 -11.90 -16.75 -12.13
CA TYR A 62 -12.14 -15.43 -12.71
C TYR A 62 -10.90 -14.90 -13.41
N LYS A 63 -11.13 -13.99 -14.38
CA LYS A 63 -10.08 -13.20 -15.02
C LYS A 63 -10.49 -11.74 -15.07
N LEU A 64 -9.60 -10.85 -14.69
CA LEU A 64 -9.67 -9.44 -15.00
C LEU A 64 -8.72 -9.17 -16.18
N VAL A 65 -9.21 -8.48 -17.20
CA VAL A 65 -8.44 -8.19 -18.41
C VAL A 65 -8.58 -6.72 -18.74
N THR A 66 -7.46 -6.03 -18.97
CA THR A 66 -7.51 -4.65 -19.48
C THR A 66 -8.06 -4.64 -20.90
N ASP A 67 -9.03 -3.77 -21.16
CA ASP A 67 -9.66 -3.62 -22.47
C ASP A 67 -10.11 -2.16 -22.68
N ARG A 68 -10.66 -1.88 -23.84
CA ARG A 68 -11.30 -0.62 -24.21
C ARG A 68 -12.76 -0.86 -24.52
N ALA A 69 -13.61 0.00 -23.99
CA ALA A 69 -15.00 -0.02 -24.39
C ALA A 69 -15.14 0.46 -25.85
N LYS A 70 -15.91 -0.26 -26.64
CA LYS A 70 -16.16 0.12 -28.04
C LYS A 70 -16.82 1.50 -28.11
N GLY A 71 -16.17 2.43 -28.76
CA GLY A 71 -16.65 3.81 -28.94
C GLY A 71 -16.39 4.74 -27.74
N LEU A 72 -15.67 4.27 -26.71
CA LEU A 72 -15.22 5.08 -25.59
C LEU A 72 -13.71 5.22 -25.62
N ASP A 73 -13.21 6.34 -25.12
CA ASP A 73 -11.77 6.67 -25.14
C ASP A 73 -11.08 6.45 -23.79
N TYR A 74 -11.65 5.64 -22.94
CA TYR A 74 -11.01 5.28 -21.68
C TYR A 74 -10.89 3.76 -21.52
N PRO A 75 -9.83 3.29 -20.87
CA PRO A 75 -9.60 1.88 -20.65
C PRO A 75 -10.52 1.33 -19.55
N LEU A 76 -10.85 0.07 -19.70
CA LEU A 76 -11.68 -0.70 -18.79
C LEU A 76 -10.97 -1.95 -18.32
N VAL A 77 -11.50 -2.52 -17.24
CA VAL A 77 -11.21 -3.88 -16.78
C VAL A 77 -12.45 -4.73 -17.04
N ARG A 78 -12.33 -5.77 -17.84
CA ARG A 78 -13.41 -6.76 -18.02
C ARG A 78 -13.23 -7.90 -17.03
N LEU A 79 -14.30 -8.23 -16.35
CA LEU A 79 -14.39 -9.41 -15.50
C LEU A 79 -14.99 -10.57 -16.29
N TYR A 80 -14.27 -11.65 -16.36
CA TYR A 80 -14.73 -12.93 -16.90
C TYR A 80 -14.78 -13.98 -15.79
N GLY A 81 -15.76 -14.88 -15.90
CA GLY A 81 -15.85 -16.09 -15.06
C GLY A 81 -15.98 -17.35 -15.91
N TYR A 82 -15.56 -18.47 -15.36
CA TYR A 82 -15.74 -19.76 -16.04
C TYR A 82 -17.12 -20.33 -15.72
N LYS A 83 -17.93 -20.56 -16.77
CA LYS A 83 -19.23 -21.27 -16.68
C LYS A 83 -19.20 -22.47 -17.62
N ASN A 84 -19.35 -23.67 -17.05
CA ASN A 84 -19.32 -24.93 -17.81
C ASN A 84 -18.06 -25.08 -18.68
N GLY A 85 -16.90 -24.64 -18.16
CA GLY A 85 -15.63 -24.69 -18.88
C GLY A 85 -15.41 -23.60 -19.93
N SER A 86 -16.39 -22.71 -20.16
CA SER A 86 -16.30 -21.58 -21.08
C SER A 86 -16.12 -20.28 -20.34
N LEU A 87 -15.27 -19.40 -20.86
CA LEU A 87 -15.05 -18.06 -20.36
C LEU A 87 -16.22 -17.14 -20.78
N VAL A 88 -16.89 -16.54 -19.82
CA VAL A 88 -18.06 -15.65 -20.03
C VAL A 88 -17.80 -14.32 -19.39
N GLU A 89 -18.04 -13.23 -20.12
CA GLU A 89 -17.99 -11.87 -19.55
C GLU A 89 -19.13 -11.69 -18.52
N LEU A 90 -18.78 -11.22 -17.34
CA LEU A 90 -19.71 -11.00 -16.23
C LEU A 90 -19.98 -9.52 -16.00
N ALA A 91 -18.94 -8.68 -16.05
CA ALA A 91 -18.99 -7.26 -15.76
C ALA A 91 -17.78 -6.54 -16.35
N TYR A 92 -17.79 -5.21 -16.24
CA TYR A 92 -16.64 -4.36 -16.53
C TYR A 92 -16.58 -3.18 -15.58
N TYR A 93 -15.37 -2.68 -15.31
CA TYR A 93 -15.10 -1.63 -14.34
C TYR A 93 -14.11 -0.62 -14.92
N PRO A 94 -14.08 0.63 -14.43
CA PRO A 94 -13.03 1.57 -14.78
C PRO A 94 -11.66 1.07 -14.32
N LEU A 95 -10.66 1.28 -15.13
CA LEU A 95 -9.26 1.09 -14.75
C LEU A 95 -8.81 2.30 -13.93
N ASN A 96 -8.02 2.12 -12.88
CA ASN A 96 -7.52 3.15 -11.93
C ASN A 96 -8.60 3.96 -11.19
N GLY A 97 -9.86 3.71 -11.39
CA GLY A 97 -10.93 4.58 -10.91
C GLY A 97 -12.18 3.85 -10.43
N ALA A 98 -13.27 4.59 -10.40
CA ALA A 98 -14.62 4.11 -10.13
C ALA A 98 -15.62 4.75 -11.11
N TRP A 99 -16.83 4.20 -11.18
CA TRP A 99 -17.90 4.84 -11.92
C TRP A 99 -18.20 6.22 -11.31
N GLY A 100 -18.22 7.24 -12.16
CA GLY A 100 -18.36 8.64 -11.74
C GLY A 100 -17.05 9.39 -11.57
N ASP A 101 -15.93 8.67 -11.46
CA ASP A 101 -14.57 9.21 -11.43
C ASP A 101 -13.64 8.31 -12.26
N VAL A 102 -13.79 8.37 -13.56
CA VAL A 102 -13.09 7.52 -14.52
C VAL A 102 -11.76 8.16 -14.88
N ASP A 103 -10.68 7.39 -14.74
CA ASP A 103 -9.37 7.82 -15.18
C ASP A 103 -9.28 7.82 -16.72
N THR A 104 -9.08 8.99 -17.30
CA THR A 104 -8.88 9.17 -18.74
C THR A 104 -7.44 9.49 -19.11
N ASN A 105 -6.55 9.65 -18.11
CA ASN A 105 -5.16 10.09 -18.30
C ASN A 105 -4.16 8.96 -18.11
N MET A 106 -4.34 7.87 -18.84
CA MET A 106 -3.53 6.64 -18.71
C MET A 106 -2.50 6.49 -19.84
N MET A 107 -2.03 7.58 -20.37
CA MET A 107 -0.99 7.59 -21.38
C MET A 107 0.38 7.75 -20.74
N ASP A 108 1.38 7.19 -21.39
CA ASP A 108 2.79 7.37 -21.05
C ASP A 108 3.12 7.05 -19.58
N THR A 109 2.57 5.95 -19.08
CA THR A 109 2.72 5.46 -17.72
C THR A 109 3.23 4.02 -17.69
N ASN A 110 3.67 3.57 -16.54
CA ASN A 110 4.06 2.17 -16.28
C ASN A 110 3.31 1.56 -15.09
N THR A 111 2.28 2.24 -14.59
CA THR A 111 1.50 1.80 -13.43
C THR A 111 0.02 1.77 -13.74
N LEU A 112 -0.68 0.76 -13.20
CA LEU A 112 -2.13 0.65 -13.29
C LEU A 112 -2.70 -0.11 -12.09
N VAL A 113 -3.99 0.10 -11.83
CA VAL A 113 -4.76 -0.63 -10.82
C VAL A 113 -6.02 -1.22 -11.45
N MET A 114 -6.15 -2.53 -11.39
CA MET A 114 -7.32 -3.28 -11.82
C MET A 114 -8.13 -3.69 -10.59
N GLY A 115 -9.45 -3.54 -10.61
CA GLY A 115 -10.28 -3.91 -9.47
C GLY A 115 -11.60 -4.53 -9.85
N ALA A 116 -12.16 -5.32 -8.91
CA ALA A 116 -13.53 -5.82 -8.99
C ALA A 116 -14.15 -5.87 -7.58
N PRO A 117 -15.47 -5.62 -7.44
CA PRO A 117 -16.17 -5.84 -6.19
C PRO A 117 -16.04 -7.29 -5.73
N LEU A 118 -15.80 -7.49 -4.44
CA LEU A 118 -15.65 -8.83 -3.85
C LEU A 118 -16.87 -9.71 -4.12
N LYS A 119 -18.07 -9.13 -4.06
CA LYS A 119 -19.33 -9.83 -4.36
C LYS A 119 -19.42 -10.39 -5.77
N ASP A 120 -18.83 -9.69 -6.75
CA ASP A 120 -18.86 -10.12 -8.15
C ASP A 120 -17.85 -11.24 -8.43
N LEU A 121 -16.92 -11.47 -7.47
CA LEU A 121 -16.01 -12.60 -7.40
C LEU A 121 -16.54 -13.74 -6.51
N GLY A 122 -17.79 -13.64 -6.01
CA GLY A 122 -18.38 -14.63 -5.11
C GLY A 122 -17.73 -14.70 -3.72
N LEU A 123 -16.95 -13.69 -3.34
CA LEU A 123 -16.23 -13.64 -2.07
C LEU A 123 -17.05 -12.94 -0.99
N THR A 124 -17.10 -13.55 0.21
CA THR A 124 -17.82 -13.01 1.37
C THR A 124 -16.97 -13.07 2.63
N SER A 125 -17.19 -12.14 3.54
CA SER A 125 -16.51 -12.11 4.84
C SER A 125 -16.85 -13.31 5.73
N ALA A 126 -17.99 -13.94 5.52
CA ALA A 126 -18.43 -15.13 6.25
C ALA A 126 -17.49 -16.34 5.99
N ASN A 127 -16.98 -16.46 4.78
CA ASN A 127 -16.05 -17.54 4.41
C ASN A 127 -14.59 -17.15 4.63
N ASN A 128 -14.28 -15.85 4.68
CA ASN A 128 -12.92 -15.27 4.79
C ASN A 128 -11.87 -16.08 4.01
N PRO A 129 -12.05 -16.29 2.70
CA PRO A 129 -11.28 -17.26 1.94
C PRO A 129 -9.84 -16.79 1.73
N ASP A 130 -8.92 -17.76 1.72
CA ASP A 130 -7.63 -17.59 1.11
C ASP A 130 -7.79 -17.74 -0.41
N ILE A 131 -7.48 -16.70 -1.16
CA ILE A 131 -7.45 -16.75 -2.62
C ILE A 131 -6.02 -16.83 -3.13
N GLN A 132 -5.89 -17.16 -4.39
CA GLN A 132 -4.64 -17.00 -5.11
C GLN A 132 -4.88 -16.16 -6.36
N TYR A 133 -3.88 -15.40 -6.77
CA TYR A 133 -3.91 -14.68 -8.03
C TYR A 133 -2.57 -14.77 -8.73
N ARG A 134 -2.58 -14.62 -10.05
CA ARG A 134 -1.38 -14.41 -10.85
C ARG A 134 -1.63 -13.34 -11.89
N VAL A 135 -0.57 -12.66 -12.27
CA VAL A 135 -0.62 -11.55 -13.22
C VAL A 135 0.22 -11.92 -14.43
N SER A 136 -0.33 -11.69 -15.61
CA SER A 136 0.39 -11.80 -16.86
C SER A 136 0.23 -10.56 -17.71
N ALA A 137 1.24 -10.29 -18.53
CA ALA A 137 1.26 -9.23 -19.51
C ALA A 137 1.54 -9.79 -20.90
N THR A 138 0.78 -9.34 -21.88
CA THR A 138 0.97 -9.66 -23.30
C THR A 138 1.15 -8.37 -24.09
N THR A 139 1.77 -8.45 -25.25
CA THR A 139 1.89 -7.35 -26.20
C THR A 139 1.51 -7.82 -27.58
N GLN A 140 0.99 -6.93 -28.41
CA GLN A 140 0.66 -7.23 -29.80
C GLN A 140 1.89 -7.55 -30.67
N TYR A 141 3.10 -7.23 -30.19
CA TYR A 141 4.35 -7.42 -30.91
C TYR A 141 5.03 -8.77 -30.66
N GLU A 142 4.58 -9.53 -29.67
CA GLU A 142 5.14 -10.82 -29.32
C GLU A 142 4.03 -11.84 -29.06
N TRP A 143 4.28 -13.10 -29.42
CA TRP A 143 3.32 -14.18 -29.19
C TRP A 143 3.42 -14.69 -27.75
N GLY A 144 2.26 -14.81 -27.09
CA GLY A 144 2.17 -15.31 -25.72
C GLY A 144 2.42 -14.27 -24.63
N ASN A 145 2.62 -14.75 -23.40
CA ASN A 145 2.91 -13.87 -22.28
C ASN A 145 4.35 -13.37 -22.36
N VAL A 146 4.51 -12.06 -22.31
CA VAL A 146 5.82 -11.40 -22.22
C VAL A 146 6.40 -11.57 -20.84
N SER A 147 5.52 -11.53 -19.83
CA SER A 147 5.88 -11.66 -18.42
C SER A 147 4.70 -12.22 -17.64
N GLU A 148 4.98 -13.09 -16.67
CA GLU A 148 3.95 -13.72 -15.83
C GLU A 148 4.52 -13.97 -14.42
N THR A 149 3.68 -13.84 -13.40
CA THR A 149 3.99 -14.25 -12.03
C THR A 149 3.58 -15.70 -11.79
N GLY A 150 4.13 -16.33 -10.74
CA GLY A 150 3.49 -17.49 -10.13
C GLY A 150 2.19 -17.13 -9.40
N TRP A 151 1.52 -18.16 -8.84
CA TRP A 151 0.39 -17.94 -7.95
C TRP A 151 0.82 -17.29 -6.65
N ILE A 152 0.12 -16.19 -6.27
CA ILE A 152 0.37 -15.39 -5.08
C ILE A 152 -0.85 -15.48 -4.18
N LYS A 153 -0.67 -15.86 -2.91
CA LYS A 153 -1.76 -15.98 -1.94
C LYS A 153 -2.13 -14.61 -1.37
N TYR A 154 -3.42 -14.41 -1.18
CA TYR A 154 -3.97 -13.20 -0.56
C TYR A 154 -5.25 -13.48 0.22
N ARG A 155 -5.53 -12.70 1.29
CA ARG A 155 -6.75 -12.75 2.12
C ARG A 155 -7.50 -11.44 2.02
N PRO A 156 -8.54 -11.33 1.21
CA PRO A 156 -9.20 -10.06 0.98
C PRO A 156 -9.84 -9.44 2.22
N PHE A 157 -10.39 -10.24 3.12
CA PHE A 157 -11.09 -9.78 4.33
C PHE A 157 -10.19 -9.66 5.57
N SER A 158 -9.04 -10.31 5.56
CA SER A 158 -8.06 -10.30 6.66
C SER A 158 -6.61 -10.30 6.14
N PRO A 159 -6.23 -9.31 5.32
CA PRO A 159 -4.87 -9.22 4.82
C PRO A 159 -3.91 -8.96 5.98
N LYS A 160 -2.67 -9.38 5.81
CA LYS A 160 -1.62 -9.11 6.81
C LYS A 160 -1.33 -7.62 6.95
N LEU A 161 -1.51 -6.87 5.88
CA LEU A 161 -1.29 -5.43 5.82
C LEU A 161 -2.42 -4.80 5.02
N TRP A 162 -3.00 -3.71 5.54
CA TRP A 162 -3.96 -2.88 4.84
C TRP A 162 -3.81 -1.42 5.25
N PHE A 163 -4.37 -0.51 4.47
CA PHE A 163 -4.20 0.92 4.66
C PHE A 163 -5.54 1.62 4.80
N SER A 164 -5.56 2.67 5.60
CA SER A 164 -6.60 3.69 5.61
C SER A 164 -5.95 5.07 5.53
N GLY A 165 -6.66 6.02 4.99
CA GLY A 165 -6.19 7.40 4.84
C GLY A 165 -7.36 8.34 4.70
N ASP A 166 -7.05 9.61 4.50
CA ASP A 166 -8.06 10.61 4.21
C ASP A 166 -8.83 10.20 2.95
N SER A 167 -10.15 10.33 3.01
CA SER A 167 -11.05 9.77 2.03
C SER A 167 -10.78 10.32 0.63
N SER A 168 -10.41 9.45 -0.29
CA SER A 168 -10.60 9.72 -1.71
C SER A 168 -12.04 9.37 -2.11
N ALA A 169 -12.51 9.93 -3.21
CA ALA A 169 -13.80 9.55 -3.80
C ALA A 169 -13.83 8.06 -4.20
N VAL A 170 -12.67 7.45 -4.36
CA VAL A 170 -12.49 6.03 -4.70
C VAL A 170 -11.82 5.32 -3.53
N PRO A 171 -12.52 4.44 -2.79
CA PRO A 171 -11.93 3.67 -1.71
C PRO A 171 -10.70 2.89 -2.18
N GLY A 172 -9.60 2.97 -1.40
CA GLY A 172 -8.35 2.28 -1.73
C GLY A 172 -7.46 2.97 -2.76
N LEU A 173 -7.88 4.10 -3.32
CA LEU A 173 -7.03 5.08 -3.97
C LEU A 173 -6.90 6.28 -3.03
N PHE A 174 -5.69 6.74 -2.79
CA PHE A 174 -5.42 7.79 -1.82
C PHE A 174 -4.92 9.05 -2.54
N PRO A 175 -5.37 10.25 -2.13
CA PRO A 175 -4.87 11.48 -2.73
C PRO A 175 -3.40 11.67 -2.36
N ASP A 176 -2.59 12.01 -3.35
CA ASP A 176 -1.19 12.42 -3.18
C ASP A 176 -1.15 13.95 -3.03
N ALA A 177 -1.65 14.43 -1.90
CA ALA A 177 -1.67 15.85 -1.58
C ALA A 177 -0.70 16.15 -0.42
N PRO A 178 -0.02 17.31 -0.41
CA PRO A 178 0.82 17.71 0.71
C PRO A 178 0.04 17.67 2.03
N GLY A 179 0.57 16.94 3.02
CA GLY A 179 -0.06 16.77 4.32
C GLY A 179 -1.03 15.59 4.42
N SER A 180 -1.29 14.86 3.33
CA SER A 180 -2.00 13.58 3.39
C SER A 180 -1.19 12.54 4.16
N SER A 181 -1.88 11.66 4.87
CA SER A 181 -1.24 10.55 5.58
C SER A 181 -1.97 9.25 5.34
N LEU A 182 -1.23 8.17 5.27
CA LEU A 182 -1.74 6.81 5.24
C LEU A 182 -1.43 6.12 6.56
N THR A 183 -2.44 5.51 7.16
CA THR A 183 -2.24 4.66 8.31
C THR A 183 -2.12 3.21 7.85
N ALA A 184 -0.98 2.59 8.15
CA ALA A 184 -0.77 1.17 7.91
C ALA A 184 -1.32 0.36 9.09
N HIS A 185 -2.20 -0.57 8.80
CA HIS A 185 -2.74 -1.53 9.76
C HIS A 185 -2.18 -2.91 9.44
N ARG A 186 -1.79 -3.64 10.47
CA ARG A 186 -1.20 -4.98 10.31
C ARG A 186 -1.83 -6.00 11.24
N SER A 187 -1.77 -7.25 10.84
CA SER A 187 -2.00 -8.36 11.76
C SER A 187 -0.72 -8.67 12.56
N ALA A 188 -0.87 -9.26 13.74
CA ALA A 188 0.26 -9.56 14.63
C ALA A 188 1.33 -10.47 13.99
N ASP A 189 0.95 -11.28 13.01
CA ASP A 189 1.82 -12.19 12.26
C ASP A 189 2.42 -11.57 10.99
N ALA A 190 2.13 -10.30 10.70
CA ALA A 190 2.56 -9.65 9.46
C ALA A 190 4.01 -9.16 9.49
N LEU A 191 4.51 -8.83 10.68
CA LEU A 191 5.83 -8.25 10.87
C LEU A 191 6.58 -9.06 11.92
N PRO A 192 7.88 -9.30 11.71
CA PRO A 192 8.72 -9.84 12.77
C PRO A 192 8.76 -8.85 13.94
N ALA A 193 8.86 -9.37 15.15
CA ALA A 193 9.17 -8.55 16.33
C ALA A 193 10.53 -7.86 16.13
N LEU A 194 10.71 -6.70 16.74
CA LEU A 194 11.99 -5.98 16.68
C LEU A 194 13.12 -6.87 17.26
N GLY A 195 14.16 -7.09 16.45
CA GLY A 195 15.28 -7.96 16.81
C GLY A 195 15.14 -9.39 16.32
N GLU A 196 14.00 -9.79 15.75
CA GLU A 196 13.86 -11.09 15.09
C GLU A 196 14.31 -11.01 13.64
N SER A 197 14.99 -12.06 13.17
CA SER A 197 15.36 -12.20 11.77
C SER A 197 14.15 -12.66 10.98
N GLY A 198 13.47 -11.75 10.33
CA GLY A 198 12.32 -12.04 9.46
C GLY A 198 12.26 -11.08 8.28
N THR A 199 11.59 -11.49 7.20
CA THR A 199 11.34 -10.62 6.06
C THR A 199 10.21 -9.64 6.44
N PRO A 200 10.44 -8.33 6.42
CA PRO A 200 9.40 -7.36 6.74
C PRO A 200 8.25 -7.45 5.74
N ALA A 201 7.04 -7.11 6.17
CA ALA A 201 5.92 -6.93 5.26
C ALA A 201 6.25 -5.83 4.24
N LYS A 202 5.83 -6.02 3.00
CA LYS A 202 6.08 -5.08 1.91
C LYS A 202 4.78 -4.46 1.45
N ALA A 203 4.79 -3.15 1.25
CA ALA A 203 3.74 -2.40 0.60
C ALA A 203 4.21 -1.97 -0.79
N LEU A 204 3.37 -2.13 -1.79
CA LEU A 204 3.58 -1.56 -3.12
C LEU A 204 2.79 -0.26 -3.20
N LEU A 205 3.49 0.85 -3.33
CA LEU A 205 2.92 2.17 -3.58
C LEU A 205 3.03 2.46 -5.08
N LEU A 206 1.90 2.76 -5.70
CA LEU A 206 1.83 3.14 -7.11
C LEU A 206 1.42 4.61 -7.21
N HIS A 207 2.24 5.40 -7.88
CA HIS A 207 1.94 6.80 -8.22
C HIS A 207 1.28 6.84 -9.59
N LEU A 208 -0.03 6.99 -9.59
CA LEU A 208 -0.78 7.16 -10.83
C LEU A 208 -0.57 8.58 -11.37
N HIS A 209 -0.59 8.76 -12.70
CA HIS A 209 -0.44 10.04 -13.39
C HIS A 209 0.91 10.75 -13.18
N ASN A 210 1.92 10.08 -12.69
CA ASN A 210 3.25 10.65 -12.54
C ASN A 210 4.03 10.60 -13.88
N GLY A 211 3.60 11.40 -14.85
CA GLY A 211 4.19 11.45 -16.20
C GLY A 211 5.64 11.94 -16.25
N THR A 212 6.13 12.62 -15.19
CA THR A 212 7.49 13.13 -15.09
C THR A 212 8.41 12.22 -14.27
N GLY A 213 7.91 11.11 -13.76
CA GLY A 213 8.69 10.17 -12.97
C GLY A 213 9.85 9.56 -13.75
N ASP A 214 11.03 9.50 -13.13
CA ASP A 214 12.17 8.78 -13.68
C ASP A 214 11.95 7.28 -13.54
N LEU A 215 11.92 6.58 -14.67
CA LEU A 215 11.81 5.12 -14.70
C LEU A 215 13.12 4.40 -14.37
N SER A 216 14.25 5.11 -14.41
CA SER A 216 15.57 4.49 -14.26
C SER A 216 15.89 4.10 -12.81
N GLY A 217 15.12 4.57 -11.84
CA GLY A 217 15.37 4.30 -10.42
C GLY A 217 16.69 4.87 -9.89
N THR A 218 17.37 5.68 -10.68
CA THR A 218 18.71 6.21 -10.33
C THR A 218 18.66 7.48 -9.51
N ASN A 219 17.51 8.12 -9.42
CA ASN A 219 17.30 9.31 -8.59
C ASN A 219 16.09 9.12 -7.68
N GLY A 220 16.26 8.41 -6.59
CA GLY A 220 15.23 8.15 -5.57
C GLY A 220 14.56 9.38 -4.92
N ALA A 221 14.64 10.53 -5.55
CA ALA A 221 14.04 11.77 -5.09
C ALA A 221 12.98 12.34 -6.03
N THR A 222 12.82 11.85 -7.25
CA THR A 222 12.03 12.59 -8.25
C THR A 222 11.04 11.76 -9.05
N GLY A 223 10.69 10.54 -8.60
CA GLY A 223 9.54 10.01 -9.21
C GLY A 223 9.56 8.57 -9.66
N ASP A 224 9.97 7.67 -8.81
CA ASP A 224 9.59 6.28 -8.99
C ASP A 224 8.06 6.20 -9.01
N ARG A 225 7.50 5.68 -10.10
CA ARG A 225 6.06 5.51 -10.25
C ARG A 225 5.55 4.32 -9.44
N ALA A 226 6.46 3.42 -9.06
CA ALA A 226 6.19 2.27 -8.22
C ALA A 226 7.30 2.11 -7.18
N GLU A 227 6.92 2.15 -5.91
CA GLU A 227 7.83 1.98 -4.79
C GLU A 227 7.46 0.77 -3.96
N VAL A 228 8.46 0.00 -3.54
CA VAL A 228 8.26 -1.10 -2.59
C VAL A 228 8.80 -0.68 -1.23
N LEU A 229 7.88 -0.39 -0.33
CA LEU A 229 8.18 0.02 1.03
C LEU A 229 8.28 -1.20 1.94
N ASN A 230 9.33 -1.26 2.75
CA ASN A 230 9.43 -2.20 3.86
C ASN A 230 8.66 -1.64 5.05
N VAL A 231 7.49 -2.21 5.34
CA VAL A 231 6.69 -1.82 6.50
C VAL A 231 7.27 -2.54 7.72
N LYS A 232 7.98 -1.79 8.54
CA LYS A 232 8.51 -2.26 9.81
C LYS A 232 7.55 -1.87 10.91
N GLU A 233 7.52 -2.68 11.99
CA GLU A 233 6.91 -2.22 13.21
C GLU A 233 7.66 -0.97 13.67
N HIS A 234 6.98 0.15 13.72
CA HIS A 234 7.41 1.21 14.59
C HIS A 234 7.08 0.70 15.99
N GLN A 235 8.04 0.07 16.63
CA GLN A 235 7.96 0.05 18.09
C GLN A 235 8.03 1.54 18.44
N ASP A 236 6.98 1.99 19.10
CA ASP A 236 7.18 3.08 20.02
C ASP A 236 8.34 2.65 20.90
N GLU A 237 9.55 3.11 20.60
CA GLU A 237 10.73 2.99 21.48
C GLU A 237 10.37 3.48 22.91
N TYR A 238 9.12 3.87 23.11
CA TYR A 238 8.53 4.56 24.24
C TYR A 238 7.71 3.66 25.15
N THR A 239 7.63 2.35 24.87
CA THR A 239 7.09 1.36 25.82
C THR A 239 8.07 1.03 26.96
N THR A 240 9.32 1.49 26.84
CA THR A 240 10.23 1.47 27.99
C THR A 240 9.68 2.44 29.03
N PRO A 241 9.43 1.98 30.27
CA PRO A 241 8.93 2.87 31.32
C PRO A 241 9.77 4.15 31.39
N SER A 242 9.11 5.29 31.52
CA SER A 242 9.83 6.54 31.73
C SER A 242 10.84 6.38 32.87
N ARG A 243 12.07 6.80 32.63
CA ARG A 243 13.11 6.82 33.69
C ARG A 243 12.83 7.86 34.76
N PHE A 244 11.80 8.69 34.57
CA PHE A 244 11.45 9.76 35.50
C PHE A 244 10.27 9.33 36.36
N SER A 245 10.41 9.55 37.66
CA SER A 245 9.44 9.11 38.66
C SER A 245 8.10 9.83 38.60
N ASP A 246 8.09 11.01 38.01
CA ASP A 246 6.94 11.92 37.86
C ASP A 246 6.30 11.88 36.44
N VAL A 247 6.72 10.94 35.58
CA VAL A 247 6.18 10.77 34.22
C VAL A 247 5.70 9.32 34.07
N LYS A 248 4.38 9.12 34.00
CA LYS A 248 3.72 7.82 33.94
C LYS A 248 3.09 7.57 32.58
N SER A 249 2.93 6.29 32.20
CA SER A 249 2.19 5.93 31.02
C SER A 249 0.75 6.45 31.11
N GLY A 250 0.32 7.23 30.12
CA GLY A 250 -0.97 7.92 30.14
C GLY A 250 -0.90 9.42 30.49
N ASP A 251 0.22 9.91 30.97
CA ASP A 251 0.41 11.35 31.16
C ASP A 251 0.57 12.06 29.80
N GLN A 252 0.13 13.30 29.75
CA GLN A 252 0.36 14.16 28.59
C GLN A 252 1.87 14.26 28.31
N PHE A 253 2.27 14.09 27.04
CA PHE A 253 3.68 14.11 26.59
C PHE A 253 4.57 12.98 27.13
N TYR A 254 3.97 11.89 27.69
CA TYR A 254 4.75 10.71 28.11
C TYR A 254 5.67 10.20 27.03
N THR A 255 5.15 10.06 25.82
CA THR A 255 5.87 9.56 24.65
C THR A 255 7.07 10.43 24.31
N GLU A 256 6.86 11.72 24.20
CA GLU A 256 7.90 12.69 23.82
C GLU A 256 8.99 12.80 24.88
N ILE A 257 8.60 12.81 26.15
CA ILE A 257 9.53 12.88 27.27
C ILE A 257 10.38 11.58 27.33
N SER A 258 9.76 10.43 27.15
CA SER A 258 10.45 9.14 27.13
C SER A 258 11.44 9.07 25.97
N TRP A 259 11.05 9.56 24.77
CA TRP A 259 11.93 9.66 23.61
C TRP A 259 13.14 10.57 23.87
N LEU A 260 12.92 11.77 24.41
CA LEU A 260 14.01 12.70 24.77
C LEU A 260 15.01 12.06 25.73
N ALA A 261 14.51 11.28 26.70
CA ALA A 261 15.34 10.61 27.69
C ALA A 261 16.17 9.48 27.08
N GLN A 262 15.58 8.65 26.24
CA GLN A 262 16.27 7.53 25.56
C GLN A 262 17.36 8.04 24.62
N ARG A 263 17.09 9.10 23.87
CA ARG A 263 18.08 9.74 23.00
C ARG A 263 19.12 10.57 23.76
N ARG A 264 19.01 10.61 25.11
CA ARG A 264 19.90 11.41 25.95
C ARG A 264 19.90 12.89 25.57
N ILE A 265 18.78 13.37 25.05
CA ILE A 265 18.55 14.80 24.79
C ILE A 265 18.22 15.49 26.12
N THR A 266 17.42 14.83 26.95
CA THR A 266 17.22 15.23 28.35
C THR A 266 17.83 14.24 29.33
N THR A 267 18.27 14.72 30.46
CA THR A 267 18.73 13.90 31.60
C THR A 267 17.78 13.98 32.79
N GLY A 268 16.80 14.87 32.74
CA GLY A 268 15.97 15.24 33.91
C GLY A 268 16.78 15.93 35.00
N TYR A 269 16.17 15.98 36.16
CA TYR A 269 16.78 16.55 37.36
C TYR A 269 17.53 15.47 38.15
N PRO A 270 18.45 15.89 39.05
CA PRO A 270 19.22 14.95 39.87
C PRO A 270 18.38 14.08 40.81
N ASP A 271 17.15 14.53 41.13
CA ASP A 271 16.20 13.78 41.98
C ASP A 271 15.42 12.68 41.19
N GLY A 272 15.71 12.51 39.90
CA GLY A 272 15.06 11.51 39.08
C GLY A 272 13.72 11.95 38.50
N THR A 273 13.40 13.25 38.58
CA THR A 273 12.18 13.84 38.00
C THR A 273 12.45 14.51 36.65
N TYR A 274 11.40 14.74 35.86
CA TYR A 274 11.44 15.52 34.61
C TYR A 274 10.77 16.88 34.77
N ARG A 275 9.73 16.96 35.60
CA ARG A 275 8.91 18.13 35.91
C ARG A 275 8.21 18.72 34.66
N PRO A 276 7.32 17.97 34.04
CA PRO A 276 6.76 18.29 32.72
C PRO A 276 5.95 19.59 32.68
N LEU A 277 5.49 20.07 33.81
CA LEU A 277 4.68 21.31 33.94
C LEU A 277 5.49 22.54 34.35
N GLU A 278 6.79 22.41 34.60
CA GLU A 278 7.65 23.55 34.91
C GLU A 278 8.13 24.27 33.65
N SER A 279 8.36 25.56 33.76
CA SER A 279 8.89 26.36 32.65
C SER A 279 10.33 25.97 32.30
N VAL A 280 10.63 25.83 31.01
CA VAL A 280 11.96 25.52 30.53
C VAL A 280 12.82 26.76 30.46
N GLU A 281 13.97 26.76 31.11
CA GLU A 281 14.95 27.83 30.99
C GLU A 281 15.55 27.90 29.57
N ARG A 282 15.89 29.09 29.09
CA ARG A 282 16.50 29.29 27.78
C ARG A 282 17.78 28.47 27.58
N GLY A 283 18.59 28.32 28.63
CA GLY A 283 19.80 27.51 28.59
C GLY A 283 19.51 26.01 28.41
N ALA A 284 18.51 25.50 29.10
CA ALA A 284 18.04 24.12 28.94
C ALA A 284 17.49 23.85 27.55
N MET A 285 16.69 24.79 27.01
CA MET A 285 16.19 24.69 25.63
C MET A 285 17.33 24.67 24.61
N ALA A 286 18.32 25.53 24.73
CA ALA A 286 19.47 25.55 23.85
C ALA A 286 20.25 24.23 23.91
N ALA A 287 20.41 23.67 25.12
CA ALA A 287 21.05 22.34 25.29
C ALA A 287 20.24 21.20 24.65
N PHE A 288 18.89 21.25 24.72
CA PHE A 288 18.05 20.26 24.05
C PHE A 288 18.19 20.32 22.52
N ILE A 289 18.15 21.51 21.92
CA ILE A 289 18.34 21.71 20.48
C ILE A 289 19.73 21.23 20.04
N TYR A 290 20.79 21.58 20.75
CA TYR A 290 22.15 21.15 20.43
C TYR A 290 22.27 19.62 20.47
N ARG A 291 21.77 18.97 21.53
CA ARG A 291 21.82 17.51 21.66
C ARG A 291 20.96 16.82 20.61
N TYR A 292 19.82 17.39 20.25
CA TYR A 292 18.98 16.88 19.17
C TYR A 292 19.75 16.87 17.85
N THR A 293 20.38 17.96 17.50
CA THR A 293 21.17 18.07 16.26
C THR A 293 22.31 17.04 16.27
N ASP A 294 23.04 16.90 17.39
CA ASP A 294 24.12 15.94 17.53
C ASP A 294 23.67 14.47 17.47
N LYS A 295 22.58 14.14 18.16
CA LYS A 295 22.13 12.75 18.36
C LYS A 295 21.19 12.23 17.28
N VAL A 296 20.49 13.08 16.59
CA VAL A 296 19.42 12.71 15.64
C VAL A 296 19.73 13.20 14.24
N ALA A 297 19.89 14.50 14.02
CA ALA A 297 20.05 15.06 12.70
C ALA A 297 21.35 14.63 12.01
N ASN A 298 22.45 14.53 12.75
CA ASN A 298 23.76 14.11 12.22
C ASN A 298 23.87 12.59 12.01
N GLN A 299 22.94 11.77 12.53
CA GLN A 299 22.93 10.32 12.31
C GLN A 299 22.02 9.91 11.13
N ALA A 300 21.10 10.76 10.71
CA ALA A 300 20.26 10.52 9.54
C ALA A 300 20.99 10.70 8.19
N GLY A 301 22.21 11.22 8.21
CA GLY A 301 23.06 11.44 7.02
C GLY A 301 24.22 10.47 6.86
N ARG A 302 24.22 9.34 7.57
CA ARG A 302 25.24 8.27 7.43
C ARG A 302 24.66 6.96 6.99
#